data_b23795666823296aee0a73cc0c0f7faa
#
_entry.id   b23795666823296aee0a73cc0c0f7faa
#
_cell.length_a   1.000
_cell.length_b   1.000
_cell.length_c   1.000
_cell.angle_alpha   90.00
_cell.angle_beta   90.00
_cell.angle_gamma   90.00
#
_symmetry.space_group_name_H-M   'P 1'
#
loop_
_entity.id
_entity.type
_entity.pdbx_description
1 polymer ?
#
loop_
_entity_poly.entity_id
_entity_poly.type
_entity_poly.pdbx_seq_one_letter_code
_entity_poly.pdbx_strand_id
1 'polypeptide(L)'
;AVVRFKVAGEDAYFLAWTTTPWTLPSNVALCVNPEDTYCKVKAADGYTYYMAEALLDKVLGRLGTPAEKGKDGEPDTPEVKAYEVLETYKGSELEHKEYEPLYACAKEVADRQHKKGFFVTCDTYVTMSDGTGIVHIAPAFGEDDANVGRKYALPFVQFVDGKGELTKETPYAGIFVKK
;
A
#
# COMPACT_ATOMS: atom_id res chain seq x y z
N ALA A 1 1.02 -3.38 -9.57
CA ALA A 1 0.29 -2.12 -9.30
C ALA A 1 0.71 -1.52 -7.97
N VAL A 2 0.78 -0.19 -7.90
CA VAL A 2 1.00 0.57 -6.67
C VAL A 2 -0.33 1.20 -6.26
N VAL A 3 -0.71 1.03 -5.00
CA VAL A 3 -2.02 1.44 -4.48
C VAL A 3 -1.83 2.33 -3.25
N ARG A 4 -2.64 3.38 -3.15
CA ARG A 4 -2.66 4.28 -2.00
C ARG A 4 -3.68 3.82 -0.97
N PHE A 5 -3.24 3.69 0.28
CA PHE A 5 -4.10 3.43 1.42
C PHE A 5 -4.08 4.63 2.35
N LYS A 6 -5.21 5.26 2.57
CA LYS A 6 -5.32 6.46 3.41
C LYS A 6 -5.00 6.11 4.87
N VAL A 7 -4.02 6.80 5.46
CA VAL A 7 -3.69 6.67 6.88
C VAL A 7 -4.85 7.22 7.73
N ALA A 8 -5.25 6.47 8.74
CA ALA A 8 -6.34 6.90 9.63
C ALA A 8 -5.91 8.13 10.45
N GLY A 9 -6.74 9.18 10.40
CA GLY A 9 -6.50 10.41 11.16
C GLY A 9 -5.33 11.29 10.70
N GLU A 10 -4.76 11.02 9.51
CA GLU A 10 -3.59 11.73 8.98
C GLU A 10 -3.77 12.01 7.49
N ASP A 11 -3.34 13.18 7.01
CA ASP A 11 -3.35 13.51 5.59
C ASP A 11 -2.11 12.91 4.89
N ALA A 12 -2.06 11.59 4.87
CA ALA A 12 -1.00 10.80 4.27
C ALA A 12 -1.53 9.45 3.79
N TYR A 13 -0.73 8.77 2.96
CA TYR A 13 -1.07 7.48 2.37
C TYR A 13 0.10 6.51 2.52
N PHE A 14 -0.21 5.25 2.81
CA PHE A 14 0.73 4.16 2.55
C PHE A 14 0.71 3.82 1.06
N LEU A 15 1.89 3.71 0.45
CA LEU A 15 2.03 3.14 -0.89
C LEU A 15 2.33 1.65 -0.77
N ALA A 16 1.36 0.83 -1.14
CA ALA A 16 1.52 -0.62 -1.16
C ALA A 16 1.60 -1.13 -2.60
N TRP A 17 2.27 -2.27 -2.76
CA TRP A 17 2.46 -2.91 -4.04
C TRP A 17 1.77 -4.27 -4.09
N THR A 18 1.16 -4.58 -5.22
CA THR A 18 0.54 -5.88 -5.49
C THR A 18 0.70 -6.29 -6.96
N THR A 19 0.88 -7.57 -7.20
CA THR A 19 0.81 -8.19 -8.53
C THR A 19 -0.58 -8.73 -8.84
N THR A 20 -1.47 -8.80 -7.85
CA THR A 20 -2.80 -9.40 -7.94
C THR A 20 -3.89 -8.41 -7.50
N PRO A 21 -4.18 -7.36 -8.29
CA PRO A 21 -5.10 -6.29 -7.87
C PRO A 21 -6.53 -6.77 -7.59
N TRP A 22 -6.95 -7.92 -8.11
CA TRP A 22 -8.27 -8.50 -7.82
C TRP A 22 -8.43 -9.00 -6.38
N THR A 23 -7.34 -9.10 -5.60
CA THR A 23 -7.39 -9.44 -4.17
C THR A 23 -7.57 -8.21 -3.28
N LEU A 24 -7.47 -6.99 -3.82
CA LEU A 24 -7.62 -5.74 -3.06
C LEU A 24 -8.95 -5.60 -2.31
N PRO A 25 -10.10 -6.03 -2.86
CA PRO A 25 -11.35 -6.03 -2.09
C PRO A 25 -11.29 -6.86 -0.81
N SER A 26 -10.43 -7.87 -0.76
CA SER A 26 -10.19 -8.74 0.39
C SER A 26 -9.06 -8.26 1.31
N ASN A 27 -8.50 -7.07 1.07
CA ASN A 27 -7.45 -6.50 1.90
C ASN A 27 -7.92 -6.30 3.34
N VAL A 28 -7.11 -6.74 4.31
CA VAL A 28 -7.36 -6.57 5.74
C VAL A 28 -6.16 -6.05 6.52
N ALA A 29 -4.98 -5.98 5.90
CA ALA A 29 -3.76 -5.43 6.51
C ALA A 29 -2.74 -5.01 5.46
N LEU A 30 -1.73 -4.29 5.90
CA LEU A 30 -0.49 -4.03 5.18
C LEU A 30 0.66 -4.67 5.96
N CYS A 31 1.74 -5.04 5.27
CA CYS A 31 2.91 -5.63 5.90
C CYS A 31 4.19 -4.91 5.49
N VAL A 32 5.04 -4.65 6.47
CA VAL A 32 6.36 -4.04 6.30
C VAL A 32 7.43 -4.95 6.90
N ASN A 33 8.68 -4.80 6.45
CA ASN A 33 9.80 -5.46 7.10
C ASN A 33 10.22 -4.67 8.34
N PRO A 34 10.18 -5.27 9.55
CA PRO A 34 10.47 -4.54 10.79
C PRO A 34 11.92 -4.04 10.92
N GLU A 35 12.83 -4.63 10.17
CA GLU A 35 14.27 -4.31 10.21
C GLU A 35 14.70 -3.26 9.18
N ASP A 36 13.88 -3.01 8.16
CA ASP A 36 14.16 -2.04 7.12
C ASP A 36 13.74 -0.62 7.49
N THR A 37 14.30 0.36 6.78
CA THR A 37 13.99 1.78 6.97
C THR A 37 12.87 2.22 6.05
N TYR A 38 11.87 2.87 6.63
CA TYR A 38 10.75 3.50 5.96
C TYR A 38 10.79 5.00 6.17
N CYS A 39 10.15 5.74 5.29
CA CYS A 39 10.09 7.19 5.40
C CYS A 39 8.72 7.74 5.07
N LYS A 40 8.43 8.91 5.65
CA LYS A 40 7.32 9.77 5.29
C LYS A 40 7.86 10.86 4.38
N VAL A 41 7.33 10.95 3.16
CA VAL A 41 7.80 11.88 2.14
C VAL A 41 6.65 12.70 1.57
N LYS A 42 6.93 13.96 1.27
CA LYS A 42 6.05 14.78 0.44
C LYS A 42 6.51 14.67 -1.00
N ALA A 43 5.65 14.13 -1.86
CA ALA A 43 5.93 13.95 -3.27
C ALA A 43 5.58 15.21 -4.08
N ALA A 44 6.15 15.32 -5.28
CA ALA A 44 5.90 16.44 -6.19
C ALA A 44 4.44 16.50 -6.69
N ASP A 45 3.69 15.40 -6.60
CA ASP A 45 2.25 15.36 -6.89
C ASP A 45 1.36 16.03 -5.81
N GLY A 46 1.96 16.52 -4.74
CA GLY A 46 1.28 17.18 -3.63
C GLY A 46 0.81 16.26 -2.51
N TYR A 47 0.95 14.95 -2.66
CA TYR A 47 0.58 13.98 -1.64
C TYR A 47 1.75 13.63 -0.72
N THR A 48 1.41 13.21 0.51
CA THR A 48 2.37 12.68 1.48
C THR A 48 2.24 11.16 1.53
N TYR A 49 3.37 10.45 1.43
CA TYR A 49 3.40 9.00 1.38
C TYR A 49 4.32 8.40 2.43
N TYR A 50 3.96 7.20 2.89
CA TYR A 50 4.84 6.29 3.62
C TYR A 50 5.28 5.17 2.68
N MET A 51 6.57 4.91 2.60
CA MET A 51 7.13 3.80 1.85
C MET A 51 8.57 3.50 2.26
N ALA A 52 9.15 2.42 1.75
CA ALA A 52 10.55 2.08 2.02
C ALA A 52 11.51 3.13 1.44
N GLU A 53 12.50 3.55 2.22
CA GLU A 53 13.51 4.51 1.80
C GLU A 53 14.31 4.01 0.59
N ALA A 54 14.69 2.74 0.58
CA ALA A 54 15.49 2.14 -0.49
C ALA A 54 14.79 2.16 -1.87
N LEU A 55 13.47 2.33 -1.93
CA LEU A 55 12.66 2.27 -3.15
C LEU A 55 12.10 3.63 -3.58
N LEU A 56 12.44 4.71 -2.89
CA LEU A 56 11.93 6.06 -3.18
C LEU A 56 12.18 6.50 -4.61
N ASP A 57 13.42 6.42 -5.08
CA ASP A 57 13.77 6.86 -6.43
C ASP A 57 13.11 6.01 -7.51
N LYS A 58 13.01 4.70 -7.29
CA LYS A 58 12.37 3.77 -8.21
C LYS A 58 10.87 4.05 -8.38
N VAL A 59 10.19 4.41 -7.32
CA VAL A 59 8.73 4.62 -7.31
C VAL A 59 8.35 6.06 -7.60
N LEU A 60 9.01 7.03 -6.97
CA LEU A 60 8.67 8.45 -7.01
C LEU A 60 9.58 9.29 -7.91
N GLY A 61 10.74 8.78 -8.30
CA GLY A 61 11.75 9.53 -9.06
C GLY A 61 11.23 10.16 -10.35
N ARG A 62 10.26 9.54 -10.99
CA ARG A 62 9.59 10.04 -12.20
C ARG A 62 8.79 11.34 -12.02
N LEU A 63 8.50 11.71 -10.78
CA LEU A 63 7.75 12.95 -10.46
C LEU A 63 8.65 14.18 -10.47
N GLY A 64 9.97 13.99 -10.45
CA GLY A 64 10.94 15.06 -10.55
C GLY A 64 11.25 15.43 -11.99
N THR A 65 11.61 16.69 -12.21
CA THR A 65 12.12 17.18 -13.50
C THR A 65 13.42 17.97 -13.27
N PRO A 66 14.45 17.76 -14.10
CA PRO A 66 15.69 18.53 -14.01
C PRO A 66 15.43 20.01 -14.34
N ALA A 67 16.31 20.90 -13.86
CA ALA A 67 16.31 22.28 -14.30
C ALA A 67 16.73 22.36 -15.77
N GLU A 68 15.98 23.09 -16.58
CA GLU A 68 16.31 23.34 -17.98
C GLU A 68 16.55 24.83 -18.22
N LYS A 69 17.63 25.15 -18.93
CA LYS A 69 17.86 26.50 -19.39
C LYS A 69 16.97 26.84 -20.57
N GLY A 70 16.23 27.94 -20.44
CA GLY A 70 15.44 28.46 -21.54
C GLY A 70 16.30 28.75 -22.75
N LYS A 71 15.80 28.46 -23.96
CA LYS A 71 16.45 28.83 -25.21
C LYS A 71 16.01 30.23 -25.61
N ASP A 72 16.95 31.03 -26.12
CA ASP A 72 16.78 32.37 -26.69
C ASP A 72 15.50 33.16 -26.24
N GLY A 73 15.53 33.68 -25.01
CA GLY A 73 14.46 34.55 -24.51
C GLY A 73 13.33 33.88 -23.74
N GLU A 74 13.37 32.55 -23.60
CA GLU A 74 12.46 31.82 -22.70
C GLU A 74 13.03 31.77 -21.28
N PRO A 75 12.18 31.82 -20.24
CA PRO A 75 12.64 31.70 -18.86
C PRO A 75 13.18 30.29 -18.57
N ASP A 76 14.19 30.22 -17.71
CA ASP A 76 14.71 28.94 -17.20
C ASP A 76 13.60 28.19 -16.46
N THR A 77 13.50 26.88 -16.71
CA THR A 77 12.59 26.01 -15.96
C THR A 77 13.31 25.53 -14.68
N PRO A 78 12.77 25.82 -13.49
CA PRO A 78 13.40 25.40 -12.25
C PRO A 78 13.32 23.87 -12.07
N GLU A 79 14.31 23.31 -11.36
CA GLU A 79 14.27 21.92 -10.93
C GLU A 79 13.06 21.64 -10.07
N VAL A 80 12.34 20.56 -10.34
CA VAL A 80 11.29 20.01 -9.48
C VAL A 80 11.81 18.76 -8.83
N LYS A 81 12.01 18.78 -7.51
CA LYS A 81 12.38 17.57 -6.75
C LYS A 81 11.22 16.60 -6.74
N ALA A 82 11.51 15.31 -6.99
CA ALA A 82 10.50 14.25 -7.01
C ALA A 82 9.79 14.09 -5.66
N TYR A 83 10.52 14.25 -4.58
CA TYR A 83 10.01 14.12 -3.21
C TYR A 83 10.93 14.84 -2.19
N GLU A 84 10.38 15.10 -1.01
CA GLU A 84 11.10 15.58 0.16
C GLU A 84 10.85 14.62 1.32
N VAL A 85 11.92 14.09 1.93
CA VAL A 85 11.83 13.22 3.10
C VAL A 85 11.52 14.07 4.34
N LEU A 86 10.38 13.80 4.97
CA LEU A 86 9.94 14.52 6.16
C LEU A 86 10.41 13.83 7.44
N GLU A 87 10.28 12.50 7.52
CA GLU A 87 10.63 11.68 8.66
C GLU A 87 11.10 10.29 8.20
N THR A 88 11.91 9.63 9.01
CA THR A 88 12.35 8.25 8.81
C THR A 88 11.98 7.38 10.01
N TYR A 89 11.67 6.10 9.74
CA TYR A 89 11.24 5.12 10.72
C TYR A 89 11.87 3.75 10.45
N LYS A 90 12.05 2.96 11.49
CA LYS A 90 12.15 1.51 11.34
C LYS A 90 10.77 0.94 11.01
N GLY A 91 10.70 -0.15 10.23
CA GLY A 91 9.42 -0.82 9.96
C GLY A 91 8.65 -1.20 11.22
N SER A 92 9.38 -1.61 12.28
CA SER A 92 8.79 -1.92 13.59
C SER A 92 8.05 -0.74 14.24
N GLU A 93 8.43 0.50 13.94
CA GLU A 93 7.76 1.70 14.45
C GLU A 93 6.43 1.99 13.76
N LEU A 94 6.20 1.41 12.58
CA LEU A 94 4.93 1.52 11.84
C LEU A 94 3.92 0.44 12.25
N GLU A 95 4.33 -0.57 13.01
CA GLU A 95 3.46 -1.66 13.45
C GLU A 95 2.21 -1.12 14.18
N HIS A 96 1.06 -1.68 13.87
CA HIS A 96 -0.26 -1.27 14.38
C HIS A 96 -0.78 0.10 13.93
N LYS A 97 -0.06 0.84 13.09
CA LYS A 97 -0.57 2.09 12.52
C LYS A 97 -1.77 1.77 11.62
N GLU A 98 -2.88 2.45 11.85
CA GLU A 98 -4.15 2.16 11.19
C GLU A 98 -4.32 2.92 9.87
N TYR A 99 -5.08 2.35 8.95
CA TYR A 99 -5.48 2.97 7.70
C TYR A 99 -6.97 2.75 7.42
N GLU A 100 -7.53 3.55 6.54
CA GLU A 100 -8.92 3.43 6.14
C GLU A 100 -9.11 2.27 5.13
N PRO A 101 -10.13 1.42 5.29
CA PRO A 101 -10.42 0.36 4.33
C PRO A 101 -10.63 0.90 2.91
N LEU A 102 -10.09 0.21 1.89
CA LEU A 102 -10.36 0.55 0.49
C LEU A 102 -11.81 0.29 0.10
N TYR A 103 -12.40 -0.78 0.66
CA TYR A 103 -13.76 -1.22 0.35
C TYR A 103 -14.53 -1.50 1.65
N ALA A 104 -15.74 -1.00 1.73
CA ALA A 104 -16.61 -1.21 2.89
C ALA A 104 -16.94 -2.69 3.13
N CYS A 105 -17.04 -3.50 2.07
CA CYS A 105 -17.38 -4.92 2.18
C CYS A 105 -16.40 -5.72 3.06
N ALA A 106 -15.09 -5.43 2.97
CA ALA A 106 -14.10 -6.09 3.82
C ALA A 106 -14.27 -5.71 5.30
N LYS A 107 -14.57 -4.44 5.57
CA LYS A 107 -14.84 -3.98 6.94
C LYS A 107 -16.07 -4.64 7.54
N GLU A 108 -17.14 -4.79 6.77
CA GLU A 108 -18.36 -5.47 7.22
C GLU A 108 -18.10 -6.94 7.60
N VAL A 109 -17.26 -7.64 6.84
CA VAL A 109 -16.85 -9.01 7.19
C VAL A 109 -16.00 -9.04 8.45
N ALA A 110 -15.05 -8.13 8.59
CA ALA A 110 -14.21 -8.02 9.79
C ALA A 110 -15.06 -7.77 11.05
N ASP A 111 -16.02 -6.87 10.97
CA ASP A 111 -16.96 -6.55 12.07
C ASP A 111 -17.81 -7.77 12.44
N ARG A 112 -18.31 -8.52 11.46
CA ARG A 112 -19.08 -9.77 11.71
C ARG A 112 -18.23 -10.87 12.38
N GLN A 113 -16.94 -10.92 12.07
CA GLN A 113 -15.98 -11.86 12.68
C GLN A 113 -15.47 -11.38 14.05
N HIS A 114 -15.80 -10.17 14.48
CA HIS A 114 -15.27 -9.52 15.68
C HIS A 114 -13.74 -9.49 15.72
N LYS A 115 -13.11 -9.25 14.55
CA LYS A 115 -11.66 -9.18 14.39
C LYS A 115 -11.24 -7.81 13.92
N LYS A 116 -10.14 -7.30 14.49
CA LYS A 116 -9.51 -6.05 14.05
C LYS A 116 -8.67 -6.31 12.81
N GLY A 117 -8.85 -5.46 11.82
CA GLY A 117 -8.03 -5.39 10.61
C GLY A 117 -7.65 -3.95 10.29
N PHE A 118 -7.13 -3.72 9.09
CA PHE A 118 -6.81 -2.41 8.52
C PHE A 118 -5.73 -1.66 9.31
N PHE A 119 -4.64 -2.35 9.63
CA PHE A 119 -3.44 -1.80 10.26
C PHE A 119 -2.18 -2.41 9.68
N VAL A 120 -1.03 -1.79 9.96
CA VAL A 120 0.28 -2.27 9.53
C VAL A 120 0.75 -3.42 10.41
N THR A 121 1.18 -4.50 9.76
CA THR A 121 1.80 -5.67 10.37
C THR A 121 3.28 -5.73 10.01
N CYS A 122 4.04 -6.57 10.67
CA CYS A 122 5.47 -6.77 10.42
C CYS A 122 5.78 -8.23 10.12
N ASP A 123 6.58 -8.46 9.07
CA ASP A 123 7.16 -9.76 8.77
C ASP A 123 8.43 -9.61 7.94
N THR A 124 9.39 -10.49 8.13
CA THR A 124 10.71 -10.43 7.48
C THR A 124 10.72 -10.93 6.03
N TYR A 125 9.63 -11.52 5.53
CA TYR A 125 9.55 -11.93 4.13
C TYR A 125 9.42 -10.75 3.14
N VAL A 126 9.05 -9.58 3.62
CA VAL A 126 8.95 -8.37 2.79
C VAL A 126 10.34 -7.94 2.33
N THR A 127 10.53 -7.79 1.02
CA THR A 127 11.81 -7.46 0.41
C THR A 127 11.87 -6.02 -0.09
N MET A 128 13.11 -5.52 -0.26
CA MET A 128 13.40 -4.20 -0.85
C MET A 128 13.82 -4.28 -2.31
N SER A 129 13.66 -5.44 -2.95
CA SER A 129 14.06 -5.64 -4.35
C SER A 129 13.08 -5.04 -5.35
N ASP A 130 11.79 -5.09 -5.04
CA ASP A 130 10.71 -4.61 -5.89
C ASP A 130 9.59 -3.94 -5.08
N GLY A 131 8.73 -3.21 -5.78
CA GLY A 131 7.56 -2.58 -5.20
C GLY A 131 7.87 -1.35 -4.36
N THR A 132 7.23 -1.24 -3.22
CA THR A 132 7.29 -0.08 -2.32
C THR A 132 7.84 -0.42 -0.93
N GLY A 133 8.14 -1.68 -0.67
CA GLY A 133 8.48 -2.19 0.67
C GLY A 133 7.28 -2.37 1.60
N ILE A 134 6.07 -2.07 1.13
CA ILE A 134 4.81 -2.31 1.82
C ILE A 134 3.96 -3.22 0.94
N VAL A 135 3.56 -4.37 1.46
CA VAL A 135 2.72 -5.32 0.73
C VAL A 135 1.32 -5.36 1.33
N HIS A 136 0.33 -5.52 0.45
CA HIS A 136 -1.04 -5.70 0.89
C HIS A 136 -1.28 -7.15 1.33
N ILE A 137 -2.08 -7.36 2.37
CA ILE A 137 -2.37 -8.65 2.97
C ILE A 137 -3.85 -9.01 2.77
N ALA A 138 -4.07 -10.17 2.14
CA ALA A 138 -5.36 -10.82 2.03
C ALA A 138 -5.19 -12.32 2.39
N PRO A 139 -5.47 -12.73 3.64
CA PRO A 139 -5.13 -14.07 4.15
C PRO A 139 -5.70 -15.24 3.35
N ALA A 140 -6.79 -15.03 2.61
CA ALA A 140 -7.39 -16.06 1.76
C ALA A 140 -6.61 -16.38 0.47
N PHE A 141 -5.61 -15.56 0.09
CA PHE A 141 -4.99 -15.59 -1.23
C PHE A 141 -3.49 -15.82 -1.25
N GLY A 142 -2.88 -16.20 -0.14
CA GLY A 142 -1.45 -16.51 -0.11
C GLY A 142 -1.02 -17.15 1.20
N GLU A 143 0.04 -17.96 1.15
CA GLU A 143 0.58 -18.63 2.33
C GLU A 143 1.22 -17.62 3.30
N ASP A 144 2.03 -16.69 2.80
CA ASP A 144 2.64 -15.62 3.61
C ASP A 144 1.55 -14.75 4.23
N ASP A 145 0.54 -14.39 3.46
CA ASP A 145 -0.62 -13.62 3.91
C ASP A 145 -1.40 -14.36 5.02
N ALA A 146 -1.59 -15.67 4.85
CA ALA A 146 -2.26 -16.50 5.85
C ALA A 146 -1.43 -16.62 7.13
N ASN A 147 -0.10 -16.71 7.04
CA ASN A 147 0.80 -16.72 8.18
C ASN A 147 0.71 -15.41 8.98
N VAL A 148 0.75 -14.27 8.31
CA VAL A 148 0.53 -12.96 8.92
C VAL A 148 -0.87 -12.87 9.54
N GLY A 149 -1.88 -13.38 8.84
CA GLY A 149 -3.25 -13.45 9.34
C GLY A 149 -3.38 -14.21 10.66
N ARG A 150 -2.71 -15.32 10.81
CA ARG A 150 -2.68 -16.09 12.07
C ARG A 150 -1.90 -15.37 13.16
N LYS A 151 -0.75 -14.80 12.84
CA LYS A 151 0.11 -14.07 13.78
C LYS A 151 -0.60 -12.87 14.43
N TYR A 152 -1.38 -12.14 13.66
CA TYR A 152 -2.09 -10.92 14.12
C TYR A 152 -3.58 -11.12 14.34
N ALA A 153 -4.09 -12.35 14.24
CA ALA A 153 -5.52 -12.66 14.34
C ALA A 153 -6.39 -11.79 13.41
N LEU A 154 -5.96 -11.65 12.15
CA LEU A 154 -6.65 -10.83 11.16
C LEU A 154 -7.98 -11.45 10.72
N PRO A 155 -8.95 -10.65 10.23
CA PRO A 155 -10.14 -11.16 9.56
C PRO A 155 -9.77 -12.02 8.35
N PHE A 156 -10.58 -13.04 8.09
CA PHE A 156 -10.46 -13.86 6.90
C PHE A 156 -11.56 -13.46 5.91
N VAL A 157 -11.17 -12.84 4.81
CA VAL A 157 -12.08 -12.28 3.81
C VAL A 157 -11.77 -12.87 2.45
N GLN A 158 -12.77 -13.43 1.77
CA GLN A 158 -12.64 -14.01 0.45
C GLN A 158 -13.79 -13.57 -0.45
N PHE A 159 -13.50 -12.72 -1.43
CA PHE A 159 -14.46 -12.20 -2.39
C PHE A 159 -14.24 -12.71 -3.82
N VAL A 160 -13.57 -13.84 -3.97
CA VAL A 160 -13.48 -14.57 -5.24
C VAL A 160 -14.06 -15.96 -5.02
N ASP A 161 -15.05 -16.34 -5.83
CA ASP A 161 -15.72 -17.62 -5.71
C ASP A 161 -14.95 -18.76 -6.42
N GLY A 162 -15.49 -20.00 -6.35
CA GLY A 162 -14.87 -21.17 -6.96
C GLY A 162 -14.81 -21.14 -8.49
N LYS A 163 -15.47 -20.19 -9.13
CA LYS A 163 -15.43 -19.94 -10.60
C LYS A 163 -14.38 -18.90 -10.98
N GLY A 164 -13.77 -18.23 -9.99
CA GLY A 164 -12.84 -17.13 -10.21
C GLY A 164 -13.55 -15.80 -10.48
N GLU A 165 -14.80 -15.65 -10.06
CA GLU A 165 -15.57 -14.42 -10.18
C GLU A 165 -15.66 -13.68 -8.85
N LEU A 166 -15.71 -12.36 -8.91
CA LEU A 166 -15.92 -11.54 -7.72
C LEU A 166 -17.33 -11.73 -7.18
N THR A 167 -17.44 -11.91 -5.85
CA THR A 167 -18.72 -12.20 -5.20
C THR A 167 -19.65 -10.97 -5.14
N LYS A 168 -20.92 -11.21 -4.83
CA LYS A 168 -21.98 -10.17 -4.80
C LYS A 168 -21.76 -9.08 -3.75
N GLU A 169 -20.92 -9.32 -2.75
CA GLU A 169 -20.57 -8.36 -1.70
C GLU A 169 -19.65 -7.25 -2.22
N THR A 170 -18.99 -7.48 -3.36
CA THR A 170 -18.12 -6.47 -3.99
C THR A 170 -18.89 -5.61 -4.99
N PRO A 171 -18.41 -4.37 -5.27
CA PRO A 171 -19.01 -3.53 -6.32
C PRO A 171 -18.80 -4.08 -7.76
N TYR A 172 -18.04 -5.15 -7.90
CA TYR A 172 -17.67 -5.76 -9.19
C TYR A 172 -18.18 -7.21 -9.31
N ALA A 173 -19.32 -7.52 -8.71
CA ALA A 173 -19.90 -8.86 -8.68
C ALA A 173 -20.01 -9.50 -10.09
N GLY A 174 -19.62 -10.78 -10.18
CA GLY A 174 -19.67 -11.56 -11.40
C GLY A 174 -18.55 -11.30 -12.40
N ILE A 175 -17.60 -10.41 -12.12
CA ILE A 175 -16.44 -10.18 -12.99
C ILE A 175 -15.38 -11.25 -12.73
N PHE A 176 -14.96 -11.92 -13.80
CA PHE A 176 -13.88 -12.91 -13.75
C PHE A 176 -12.52 -12.20 -13.56
N VAL A 177 -11.77 -12.60 -12.53
CA VAL A 177 -10.59 -11.85 -12.04
C VAL A 177 -9.39 -11.85 -12.96
N LYS A 178 -9.31 -12.75 -13.94
CA LYS A 178 -8.18 -12.88 -14.88
C LYS A 178 -8.50 -12.45 -16.31
N LYS A 179 -9.54 -11.69 -16.50
CA LYS A 179 -9.84 -11.07 -17.81
C LYS A 179 -9.17 -9.73 -17.97
#